data_21dba09ef2a8e1d180f97da7afbe4407
#
_entry.id   21dba09ef2a8e1d180f97da7afbe4407
#
_cell.length_a   1.000
_cell.length_b   1.000
_cell.length_c   1.000
_cell.angle_alpha   90.00
_cell.angle_beta   90.00
_cell.angle_gamma   90.00
#
_symmetry.space_group_name_H-M   'P 1'
#
loop_
_entity.id
_entity.type
_entity.pdbx_description
1 polymer ?
#
loop_
_entity_poly.entity_id
_entity_poly.type
_entity_poly.pdbx_seq_one_letter_code
_entity_poly.pdbx_strand_id
1 'polypeptide(L)'
;MTVARLHHRPEHDSVAPACSRTCHTPGIVRTGVAFSGGLPPADIVECVKLAEELGYESAWVAEGHGGDQFAILGACAVATRRILLGTAISSVFVRSAPTIGMAAATVDHLSRGRFILGLGSSHRVQVEPEHGIPFVQPTARLRDTIGIVRALLADGVVSYRGETVTIERFDLWFPPRRPSIPLYVAALFPRMLEIAGELSQGVLLTWPTHKAIARAIEHLAIGARQAGRKPSEVDVASLIPCAVADTAAAARDLMRPAVGLYAGFFPRYNRLLAETGFGDAVHAIKAAYDRGGREAAAKVVPDELIDAVALAGTPDTCRERLAAYRRAGLALPIVSPRVSGADAKKTAMAAIRACAP
;
A
#
# COMPACT_ATOMS: atom_id res chain seq x y z
N MET A 1 -6.67 14.56 43.25
CA MET A 1 -7.48 15.35 42.30
C MET A 1 -8.42 14.41 41.60
N THR A 2 -9.69 14.48 41.90
CA THR A 2 -10.76 13.56 41.47
C THR A 2 -11.25 14.02 40.09
N VAL A 3 -11.02 13.20 39.06
CA VAL A 3 -11.55 13.48 37.72
C VAL A 3 -13.00 12.97 37.69
N ALA A 4 -13.94 13.90 37.52
CA ALA A 4 -15.35 13.61 37.40
C ALA A 4 -15.65 12.79 36.15
N ARG A 5 -16.40 11.67 36.32
CA ARG A 5 -16.97 10.87 35.24
C ARG A 5 -18.13 11.63 34.61
N LEU A 6 -17.94 12.07 33.36
CA LEU A 6 -19.04 12.54 32.54
C LEU A 6 -19.61 11.33 31.76
N HIS A 7 -20.67 10.73 32.27
CA HIS A 7 -21.56 9.85 31.56
C HIS A 7 -22.62 10.67 30.82
N HIS A 8 -22.40 10.94 29.54
CA HIS A 8 -23.50 11.32 28.64
C HIS A 8 -23.49 10.30 27.50
N ARG A 9 -24.53 9.46 27.45
CA ARG A 9 -24.86 8.68 26.24
C ARG A 9 -25.75 9.59 25.37
N PRO A 10 -25.35 9.93 24.15
CA PRO A 10 -26.30 10.44 23.17
C PRO A 10 -27.10 9.27 22.59
N GLU A 11 -28.39 9.54 22.33
CA GLU A 11 -29.34 8.65 21.71
C GLU A 11 -28.80 8.10 20.37
N HIS A 12 -29.03 6.80 20.16
CA HIS A 12 -28.65 6.09 18.95
C HIS A 12 -29.52 6.55 17.78
N ASP A 13 -29.00 7.47 16.96
CA ASP A 13 -29.40 7.52 15.56
C ASP A 13 -29.02 6.20 14.91
N SER A 14 -29.97 5.57 14.24
CA SER A 14 -29.85 4.26 13.60
C SER A 14 -28.67 4.23 12.64
N VAL A 15 -27.53 3.74 13.15
CA VAL A 15 -26.36 3.43 12.32
C VAL A 15 -26.73 2.23 11.46
N ALA A 16 -26.84 2.45 10.16
CA ALA A 16 -26.97 1.38 9.18
C ALA A 16 -25.87 0.32 9.44
N PRO A 17 -26.17 -0.98 9.29
CA PRO A 17 -25.22 -2.05 9.60
C PRO A 17 -23.94 -1.81 8.81
N ALA A 18 -22.80 -1.90 9.51
CA ALA A 18 -21.47 -1.78 8.92
C ALA A 18 -21.39 -2.71 7.71
N CYS A 19 -21.24 -2.12 6.52
CA CYS A 19 -21.08 -2.85 5.28
C CYS A 19 -19.78 -3.66 5.37
N SER A 20 -19.87 -4.92 5.75
CA SER A 20 -18.76 -5.88 5.81
C SER A 20 -18.35 -6.39 4.42
N ARG A 21 -18.89 -5.78 3.36
CA ARG A 21 -18.54 -6.00 1.97
C ARG A 21 -18.00 -4.70 1.42
N THR A 22 -16.81 -4.72 0.84
CA THR A 22 -16.49 -3.79 -0.25
C THR A 22 -17.63 -3.97 -1.25
N CYS A 23 -18.61 -3.05 -1.30
CA CYS A 23 -19.75 -3.14 -2.19
C CYS A 23 -19.22 -3.09 -3.62
N HIS A 24 -18.99 -4.25 -4.22
CA HIS A 24 -18.66 -4.37 -5.62
C HIS A 24 -19.94 -4.08 -6.42
N THR A 25 -20.04 -2.86 -6.91
CA THR A 25 -21.04 -2.57 -7.94
C THR A 25 -20.59 -3.27 -9.21
N PRO A 26 -21.34 -4.26 -9.74
CA PRO A 26 -20.97 -4.95 -10.97
C PRO A 26 -20.83 -3.92 -12.10
N GLY A 27 -19.69 -3.94 -12.81
CA GLY A 27 -19.44 -3.06 -13.96
C GLY A 27 -18.51 -1.86 -13.71
N ILE A 28 -18.13 -1.53 -12.46
CA ILE A 28 -17.15 -0.47 -12.21
C ILE A 28 -15.73 -1.04 -12.30
N VAL A 29 -14.92 -0.41 -13.15
CA VAL A 29 -13.48 -0.74 -13.28
C VAL A 29 -12.73 -0.16 -12.10
N ARG A 30 -12.34 -1.00 -11.15
CA ARG A 30 -11.59 -0.60 -9.96
C ARG A 30 -10.17 -0.16 -10.31
N THR A 31 -9.77 1.02 -9.92
CA THR A 31 -8.40 1.54 -10.07
C THR A 31 -8.06 2.40 -8.88
N GLY A 32 -6.86 2.22 -8.31
CA GLY A 32 -6.30 3.09 -7.29
C GLY A 32 -5.14 3.93 -7.82
N VAL A 33 -4.74 4.95 -7.05
CA VAL A 33 -3.52 5.73 -7.27
C VAL A 33 -2.66 5.71 -6.01
N ALA A 34 -1.32 5.69 -6.14
CA ALA A 34 -0.41 5.71 -4.98
C ALA A 34 0.71 6.71 -5.15
N PHE A 35 1.15 7.27 -4.01
CA PHE A 35 2.23 8.25 -3.93
C PHE A 35 3.29 7.75 -2.93
N SER A 36 4.55 7.60 -3.42
CA SER A 36 5.66 7.04 -2.63
C SER A 36 6.81 8.03 -2.42
N GLY A 37 6.63 9.28 -2.84
CA GLY A 37 7.63 10.34 -2.78
C GLY A 37 7.78 11.08 -4.10
N GLY A 38 8.68 12.07 -4.14
CA GLY A 38 8.93 12.90 -5.32
C GLY A 38 7.94 14.04 -5.55
N LEU A 39 6.92 14.17 -4.70
CA LEU A 39 5.96 15.27 -4.69
C LEU A 39 5.91 15.90 -3.30
N PRO A 40 5.82 17.24 -3.20
CA PRO A 40 5.43 17.91 -1.97
C PRO A 40 4.04 17.44 -1.48
N PRO A 41 3.79 17.40 -0.17
CA PRO A 41 2.50 16.95 0.38
C PRO A 41 1.26 17.67 -0.19
N ALA A 42 1.35 18.99 -0.41
CA ALA A 42 0.25 19.74 -1.01
C ALA A 42 -0.08 19.29 -2.44
N ASP A 43 0.94 18.94 -3.24
CA ASP A 43 0.74 18.44 -4.60
C ASP A 43 0.13 17.04 -4.62
N ILE A 44 0.43 16.21 -3.61
CA ILE A 44 -0.25 14.91 -3.43
C ILE A 44 -1.75 15.13 -3.22
N VAL A 45 -2.15 16.09 -2.37
CA VAL A 45 -3.57 16.40 -2.15
C VAL A 45 -4.27 16.81 -3.44
N GLU A 46 -3.64 17.66 -4.26
CA GLU A 46 -4.20 18.06 -5.56
C GLU A 46 -4.30 16.88 -6.54
N CYS A 47 -3.31 15.99 -6.55
CA CYS A 47 -3.37 14.77 -7.35
C CYS A 47 -4.51 13.82 -6.89
N VAL A 48 -4.75 13.72 -5.58
CA VAL A 48 -5.85 12.89 -5.04
C VAL A 48 -7.21 13.50 -5.37
N LYS A 49 -7.36 14.83 -5.37
CA LYS A 49 -8.59 15.50 -5.84
C LYS A 49 -8.85 15.18 -7.31
N LEU A 50 -7.84 15.29 -8.17
CA LEU A 50 -7.95 14.93 -9.58
C LEU A 50 -8.33 13.45 -9.75
N ALA A 51 -7.75 12.55 -8.96
CA ALA A 51 -8.10 11.13 -9.01
C ALA A 51 -9.57 10.89 -8.63
N GLU A 52 -10.07 11.58 -7.60
CA GLU A 52 -11.50 11.51 -7.24
C GLU A 52 -12.41 12.01 -8.37
N GLU A 53 -12.06 13.12 -9.01
CA GLU A 53 -12.80 13.69 -10.15
C GLU A 53 -12.88 12.71 -11.33
N LEU A 54 -11.79 11.97 -11.58
CA LEU A 54 -11.68 10.99 -12.66
C LEU A 54 -12.24 9.60 -12.29
N GLY A 55 -12.81 9.43 -11.11
CA GLY A 55 -13.47 8.18 -10.72
C GLY A 55 -12.56 7.10 -10.16
N TYR A 56 -11.35 7.41 -9.76
CA TYR A 56 -10.52 6.45 -9.03
C TYR A 56 -11.19 5.99 -7.74
N GLU A 57 -11.13 4.70 -7.45
CA GLU A 57 -11.72 4.11 -6.25
C GLU A 57 -10.96 4.52 -4.99
N SER A 58 -9.63 4.57 -5.06
CA SER A 58 -8.80 4.75 -3.87
C SER A 58 -7.49 5.49 -4.14
N ALA A 59 -7.02 6.22 -3.12
CA ALA A 59 -5.71 6.87 -3.11
C ALA A 59 -4.89 6.39 -1.92
N TRP A 60 -3.62 6.10 -2.16
CA TRP A 60 -2.71 5.46 -1.21
C TRP A 60 -1.44 6.29 -1.02
N VAL A 61 -0.99 6.41 0.21
CA VAL A 61 0.26 7.11 0.54
C VAL A 61 1.21 6.15 1.24
N ALA A 62 2.44 6.04 0.72
CA ALA A 62 3.47 5.20 1.32
C ALA A 62 4.17 5.90 2.49
N GLU A 63 4.60 5.13 3.48
CA GLU A 63 5.55 5.58 4.50
C GLU A 63 6.97 5.53 3.96
N GLY A 64 7.70 6.61 4.14
CA GLY A 64 9.07 6.76 3.65
C GLY A 64 9.52 8.21 3.76
N HIS A 65 10.26 8.70 2.77
CA HIS A 65 10.84 10.05 2.78
C HIS A 65 9.93 11.11 2.14
N GLY A 66 8.71 10.76 1.73
CA GLY A 66 7.78 11.65 1.00
C GLY A 66 6.85 12.48 1.89
N GLY A 67 7.11 12.57 3.18
CA GLY A 67 6.27 13.23 4.19
C GLY A 67 5.51 12.23 5.07
N ASP A 68 4.92 12.71 6.18
CA ASP A 68 4.12 11.87 7.06
C ASP A 68 2.82 11.43 6.37
N GLN A 69 2.67 10.13 6.17
CA GLN A 69 1.55 9.57 5.41
C GLN A 69 0.18 9.85 6.05
N PHE A 70 0.07 9.83 7.39
CA PHE A 70 -1.20 10.09 8.06
C PHE A 70 -1.59 11.56 8.02
N ALA A 71 -0.61 12.48 8.10
CA ALA A 71 -0.85 13.91 7.91
C ALA A 71 -1.34 14.21 6.49
N ILE A 72 -0.70 13.62 5.46
CA ILE A 72 -1.12 13.75 4.06
C ILE A 72 -2.53 13.16 3.86
N LEU A 73 -2.79 11.96 4.37
CA LEU A 73 -4.10 11.31 4.25
C LEU A 73 -5.19 12.08 5.03
N GLY A 74 -4.86 12.70 6.15
CA GLY A 74 -5.75 13.62 6.87
C GLY A 74 -6.15 14.83 6.02
N ALA A 75 -5.18 15.46 5.35
CA ALA A 75 -5.44 16.55 4.41
C ALA A 75 -6.31 16.08 3.21
N CYS A 76 -6.00 14.91 2.63
CA CYS A 76 -6.82 14.31 1.57
C CYS A 76 -8.24 14.02 2.06
N ALA A 77 -8.41 13.56 3.31
CA ALA A 77 -9.70 13.22 3.89
C ALA A 77 -10.67 14.40 3.91
N VAL A 78 -10.17 15.59 4.24
CA VAL A 78 -10.99 16.82 4.28
C VAL A 78 -11.14 17.47 2.91
N ALA A 79 -10.20 17.24 2.00
CA ALA A 79 -10.21 17.78 0.64
C ALA A 79 -11.07 16.99 -0.36
N THR A 80 -11.46 15.75 0.00
CA THR A 80 -12.21 14.82 -0.87
C THR A 80 -13.48 14.31 -0.18
N ARG A 81 -14.38 13.66 -0.94
CA ARG A 81 -15.69 13.22 -0.43
C ARG A 81 -16.02 11.75 -0.66
N ARG A 82 -15.46 11.11 -1.69
CA ARG A 82 -15.84 9.74 -2.13
C ARG A 82 -14.68 8.76 -2.15
N ILE A 83 -13.51 9.21 -2.63
CA ILE A 83 -12.34 8.34 -2.81
C ILE A 83 -11.92 7.72 -1.48
N LEU A 84 -11.66 6.40 -1.49
CA LEU A 84 -11.11 5.70 -0.34
C LEU A 84 -9.64 6.12 -0.14
N LEU A 85 -9.19 6.18 1.09
CA LEU A 85 -7.86 6.65 1.45
C LEU A 85 -7.11 5.55 2.20
N GLY A 86 -5.90 5.21 1.77
CA GLY A 86 -5.15 4.11 2.36
C GLY A 86 -3.67 4.40 2.61
N THR A 87 -3.11 3.74 3.60
CA THR A 87 -1.65 3.67 3.77
C THR A 87 -1.07 2.54 2.91
N ALA A 88 0.05 2.77 2.21
CA ALA A 88 0.68 1.77 1.36
C ALA A 88 2.22 1.69 1.55
N ILE A 89 2.67 1.32 2.70
CA ILE A 89 1.99 0.81 3.91
C ILE A 89 2.47 1.58 5.13
N SER A 90 1.78 1.48 6.28
CA SER A 90 2.34 1.91 7.56
C SER A 90 3.22 0.80 8.12
N SER A 91 4.44 1.16 8.49
CA SER A 91 5.44 0.21 8.98
C SER A 91 5.20 -0.15 10.45
N VAL A 92 5.10 -1.46 10.72
CA VAL A 92 4.97 -1.97 12.09
C VAL A 92 6.26 -1.84 12.91
N PHE A 93 7.35 -1.36 12.31
CA PHE A 93 8.62 -1.10 13.00
C PHE A 93 8.79 0.37 13.38
N VAL A 94 8.48 1.30 12.47
CA VAL A 94 8.79 2.72 12.69
C VAL A 94 7.70 3.47 13.44
N ARG A 95 6.54 2.83 13.64
CA ARG A 95 5.46 3.35 14.50
C ARG A 95 5.02 2.30 15.53
N SER A 96 4.66 2.74 16.73
CA SER A 96 4.05 1.83 17.72
C SER A 96 2.63 1.44 17.29
N ALA A 97 2.20 0.23 17.63
CA ALA A 97 0.88 -0.26 17.28
C ALA A 97 -0.29 0.62 17.81
N PRO A 98 -0.27 1.12 19.07
CA PRO A 98 -1.28 2.06 19.54
C PRO A 98 -1.29 3.37 18.75
N THR A 99 -0.11 3.91 18.37
CA THR A 99 -0.01 5.13 17.56
C THR A 99 -0.60 4.91 16.16
N ILE A 100 -0.36 3.74 15.55
CA ILE A 100 -0.99 3.37 14.27
C ILE A 100 -2.51 3.32 14.42
N GLY A 101 -3.02 2.66 15.46
CA GLY A 101 -4.46 2.56 15.72
C GLY A 101 -5.14 3.92 15.94
N MET A 102 -4.52 4.79 16.74
CA MET A 102 -4.99 6.15 16.98
C MET A 102 -4.99 6.99 15.69
N ALA A 103 -3.92 6.94 14.91
CA ALA A 103 -3.82 7.66 13.63
C ALA A 103 -4.87 7.15 12.62
N ALA A 104 -5.07 5.82 12.55
CA ALA A 104 -6.09 5.21 11.71
C ALA A 104 -7.50 5.66 12.11
N ALA A 105 -7.84 5.64 13.40
CA ALA A 105 -9.10 6.15 13.92
C ALA A 105 -9.31 7.63 13.58
N THR A 106 -8.25 8.45 13.68
CA THR A 106 -8.29 9.89 13.37
C THR A 106 -8.60 10.11 11.88
N VAL A 107 -7.87 9.46 10.97
CA VAL A 107 -8.11 9.62 9.53
C VAL A 107 -9.48 9.04 9.14
N ASP A 108 -9.92 7.96 9.78
CA ASP A 108 -11.25 7.40 9.55
C ASP A 108 -12.37 8.36 9.95
N HIS A 109 -12.22 9.10 11.06
CA HIS A 109 -13.12 10.18 11.44
C HIS A 109 -13.13 11.31 10.40
N LEU A 110 -11.97 11.84 10.03
CA LEU A 110 -11.83 12.94 9.07
C LEU A 110 -12.38 12.57 7.69
N SER A 111 -12.16 11.33 7.27
CA SER A 111 -12.63 10.81 5.98
C SER A 111 -14.10 10.34 6.00
N ARG A 112 -14.76 10.37 7.14
CA ARG A 112 -16.14 9.87 7.33
C ARG A 112 -16.29 8.39 6.97
N GLY A 113 -15.32 7.55 7.41
CA GLY A 113 -15.37 6.11 7.23
C GLY A 113 -14.80 5.60 5.91
N ARG A 114 -13.99 6.40 5.19
CA ARG A 114 -13.34 6.03 3.91
C ARG A 114 -11.91 5.52 4.06
N PHE A 115 -11.41 5.33 5.28
CA PHE A 115 -10.03 4.92 5.50
C PHE A 115 -9.83 3.41 5.37
N ILE A 116 -8.69 3.03 4.81
CA ILE A 116 -8.18 1.65 4.72
C ILE A 116 -6.78 1.64 5.33
N LEU A 117 -6.51 0.74 6.27
CA LEU A 117 -5.20 0.64 6.89
C LEU A 117 -4.36 -0.44 6.20
N GLY A 118 -3.38 -0.02 5.42
CA GLY A 118 -2.34 -0.90 4.90
C GLY A 118 -1.18 -1.02 5.89
N LEU A 119 -0.81 -2.23 6.27
CA LEU A 119 0.27 -2.55 7.19
C LEU A 119 1.37 -3.38 6.52
N GLY A 120 2.60 -3.22 6.97
CA GLY A 120 3.71 -4.04 6.49
C GLY A 120 4.96 -3.92 7.35
N SER A 121 5.91 -4.83 7.11
CA SER A 121 7.17 -4.86 7.86
C SER A 121 8.23 -3.90 7.31
N SER A 122 8.00 -3.23 6.18
CA SER A 122 9.06 -2.49 5.49
C SER A 122 10.27 -3.38 5.12
N HIS A 123 11.46 -2.82 5.01
CA HIS A 123 12.69 -3.52 4.62
C HIS A 123 13.78 -3.35 5.67
N ARG A 124 14.48 -4.44 6.01
CA ARG A 124 15.61 -4.40 6.96
C ARG A 124 16.62 -3.32 6.58
N VAL A 125 16.96 -3.23 5.28
CA VAL A 125 17.93 -2.27 4.72
C VAL A 125 17.51 -0.79 4.85
N GLN A 126 16.29 -0.54 5.32
CA GLN A 126 15.79 0.80 5.65
C GLN A 126 15.56 0.92 7.16
N VAL A 127 14.85 -0.04 7.77
CA VAL A 127 14.46 0.04 9.18
C VAL A 127 15.68 0.13 10.11
N GLU A 128 16.71 -0.69 9.90
CA GLU A 128 17.87 -0.69 10.77
C GLU A 128 18.75 0.57 10.60
N PRO A 129 19.21 0.94 9.40
CA PRO A 129 20.10 2.08 9.26
C PRO A 129 19.41 3.45 9.33
N GLU A 130 18.14 3.56 8.93
CA GLU A 130 17.44 4.86 8.86
C GLU A 130 16.67 5.18 10.15
N HIS A 131 16.19 4.16 10.88
CA HIS A 131 15.38 4.35 12.09
C HIS A 131 16.04 3.81 13.36
N GLY A 132 17.20 3.13 13.26
CA GLY A 132 17.91 2.57 14.42
C GLY A 132 17.15 1.45 15.14
N ILE A 133 16.20 0.80 14.49
CA ILE A 133 15.32 -0.20 15.09
C ILE A 133 15.71 -1.59 14.60
N PRO A 134 16.01 -2.57 15.49
CA PRO A 134 16.31 -3.93 15.07
C PRO A 134 15.17 -4.58 14.29
N PHE A 135 15.45 -5.13 13.11
CA PHE A 135 14.47 -5.79 12.27
C PHE A 135 14.32 -7.26 12.65
N VAL A 136 13.60 -7.52 13.74
CA VAL A 136 13.40 -8.86 14.31
C VAL A 136 11.93 -9.26 14.29
N GLN A 137 11.65 -10.57 14.12
CA GLN A 137 10.33 -11.17 14.18
C GLN A 137 9.22 -10.40 13.38
N PRO A 138 9.42 -10.05 12.10
CA PRO A 138 8.51 -9.19 11.36
C PRO A 138 7.08 -9.74 11.23
N THR A 139 6.91 -11.05 11.18
CA THR A 139 5.60 -11.69 11.10
C THR A 139 4.86 -11.65 12.43
N ALA A 140 5.53 -11.92 13.53
CA ALA A 140 4.94 -11.82 14.87
C ALA A 140 4.57 -10.37 15.20
N ARG A 141 5.48 -9.42 14.92
CA ARG A 141 5.21 -8.00 15.12
C ARG A 141 4.01 -7.51 14.31
N LEU A 142 3.85 -7.98 13.06
CA LEU A 142 2.67 -7.66 12.27
C LEU A 142 1.40 -8.22 12.89
N ARG A 143 1.40 -9.48 13.36
CA ARG A 143 0.26 -10.11 14.04
C ARG A 143 -0.13 -9.34 15.31
N ASP A 144 0.84 -9.02 16.14
CA ASP A 144 0.62 -8.23 17.37
C ASP A 144 0.03 -6.86 17.03
N THR A 145 0.58 -6.17 16.02
CA THR A 145 0.07 -4.86 15.57
C THR A 145 -1.37 -4.95 15.10
N ILE A 146 -1.73 -5.97 14.30
CA ILE A 146 -3.11 -6.19 13.85
C ILE A 146 -4.04 -6.44 15.04
N GLY A 147 -3.64 -7.27 16.00
CA GLY A 147 -4.40 -7.57 17.21
C GLY A 147 -4.67 -6.31 18.04
N ILE A 148 -3.63 -5.51 18.31
CA ILE A 148 -3.72 -4.27 19.07
C ILE A 148 -4.63 -3.25 18.36
N VAL A 149 -4.43 -3.03 17.05
CA VAL A 149 -5.25 -2.08 16.27
C VAL A 149 -6.72 -2.48 16.26
N ARG A 150 -7.02 -3.78 16.07
CA ARG A 150 -8.41 -4.27 16.11
C ARG A 150 -9.07 -4.07 17.45
N ALA A 151 -8.40 -4.44 18.54
CA ALA A 151 -8.93 -4.23 19.89
C ALA A 151 -9.17 -2.73 20.19
N LEU A 152 -8.20 -1.88 19.82
CA LEU A 152 -8.32 -0.45 20.04
C LEU A 152 -9.46 0.19 19.24
N LEU A 153 -9.70 -0.25 18.01
CA LEU A 153 -10.81 0.23 17.19
C LEU A 153 -12.17 -0.31 17.67
N ALA A 154 -12.22 -1.55 18.15
CA ALA A 154 -13.46 -2.15 18.64
C ALA A 154 -13.94 -1.51 19.96
N ASP A 155 -13.02 -1.36 20.90
CA ASP A 155 -13.35 -1.05 22.30
C ASP A 155 -12.93 0.36 22.73
N GLY A 156 -12.14 1.08 21.90
CA GLY A 156 -11.56 2.39 22.26
C GLY A 156 -10.42 2.29 23.28
N VAL A 157 -10.13 1.09 23.78
CA VAL A 157 -9.09 0.79 24.75
C VAL A 157 -8.44 -0.54 24.42
N VAL A 158 -7.15 -0.68 24.70
CA VAL A 158 -6.43 -1.94 24.55
C VAL A 158 -5.50 -2.20 25.73
N SER A 159 -5.55 -3.45 26.22
CA SER A 159 -4.49 -4.11 26.99
C SER A 159 -4.10 -5.35 26.18
N TYR A 160 -2.83 -5.57 25.94
CA TYR A 160 -2.40 -6.62 25.02
C TYR A 160 -1.09 -7.26 25.47
N ARG A 161 -1.02 -8.58 25.39
CA ARG A 161 0.19 -9.33 25.62
C ARG A 161 0.43 -10.25 24.43
N GLY A 162 1.34 -9.83 23.56
CA GLY A 162 1.73 -10.53 22.34
C GLY A 162 3.09 -11.18 22.43
N GLU A 163 3.58 -11.63 21.30
CA GLU A 163 4.91 -12.25 21.18
C GLU A 163 6.01 -11.19 21.16
N THR A 164 5.76 -10.02 20.57
CA THR A 164 6.76 -8.96 20.39
C THR A 164 6.44 -7.67 21.15
N VAL A 165 5.20 -7.51 21.60
CA VAL A 165 4.71 -6.27 22.21
C VAL A 165 3.82 -6.59 23.40
N THR A 166 4.05 -5.89 24.51
CA THR A 166 3.13 -5.86 25.66
C THR A 166 2.66 -4.44 25.89
N ILE A 167 1.35 -4.22 25.93
CA ILE A 167 0.68 -2.96 26.25
C ILE A 167 -0.12 -3.17 27.53
N GLU A 168 0.24 -2.47 28.60
CA GLU A 168 -0.51 -2.56 29.84
C GLU A 168 -1.91 -1.94 29.68
N ARG A 169 -1.94 -0.71 29.12
CA ARG A 169 -3.18 -0.01 28.78
C ARG A 169 -2.92 1.17 27.85
N PHE A 170 -3.77 1.32 26.84
CA PHE A 170 -3.83 2.52 25.99
C PHE A 170 -5.29 2.82 25.67
N ASP A 171 -5.72 4.06 25.88
CA ASP A 171 -7.09 4.52 25.66
C ASP A 171 -7.12 5.56 24.54
N LEU A 172 -8.11 5.45 23.65
CA LEU A 172 -8.52 6.57 22.80
C LEU A 172 -9.42 7.50 23.60
N TRP A 173 -9.15 8.79 23.58
CA TRP A 173 -9.98 9.77 24.27
C TRP A 173 -11.12 10.32 23.41
N PHE A 174 -11.39 9.62 22.31
CA PHE A 174 -12.54 9.82 21.45
C PHE A 174 -13.03 8.45 20.94
N PRO A 175 -14.33 8.27 20.69
CA PRO A 175 -14.85 7.00 20.21
C PRO A 175 -14.39 6.76 18.75
N PRO A 176 -13.94 5.56 18.40
CA PRO A 176 -13.74 5.20 17.00
C PRO A 176 -15.04 5.37 16.20
N ARG A 177 -14.94 5.86 14.97
CA ARG A 177 -16.12 6.06 14.12
C ARG A 177 -16.84 4.75 13.79
N ARG A 178 -16.08 3.68 13.64
CA ARG A 178 -16.57 2.31 13.41
C ARG A 178 -15.65 1.31 14.10
N PRO A 179 -16.19 0.15 14.52
CA PRO A 179 -15.43 -0.83 15.31
C PRO A 179 -14.36 -1.57 14.49
N SER A 180 -14.33 -1.39 13.18
CA SER A 180 -13.35 -2.01 12.31
C SER A 180 -13.06 -1.14 11.08
N ILE A 181 -11.78 -1.08 10.71
CA ILE A 181 -11.28 -0.46 9.49
C ILE A 181 -10.74 -1.60 8.60
N PRO A 182 -11.01 -1.61 7.27
CA PRO A 182 -10.42 -2.61 6.40
C PRO A 182 -8.89 -2.61 6.51
N LEU A 183 -8.31 -3.80 6.69
CA LEU A 183 -6.86 -3.99 6.78
C LEU A 183 -6.34 -4.60 5.49
N TYR A 184 -5.26 -4.03 4.95
CA TYR A 184 -4.48 -4.60 3.86
C TYR A 184 -3.06 -4.88 4.33
N VAL A 185 -2.48 -5.98 3.90
CA VAL A 185 -1.13 -6.38 4.31
C VAL A 185 -0.20 -6.41 3.12
N ALA A 186 0.95 -5.72 3.21
CA ALA A 186 1.99 -5.85 2.21
C ALA A 186 2.70 -7.19 2.32
N ALA A 187 2.71 -7.94 1.23
CA ALA A 187 3.30 -9.26 1.19
C ALA A 187 3.93 -9.57 -0.18
N LEU A 188 5.05 -10.30 -0.16
CA LEU A 188 5.77 -10.72 -1.36
C LEU A 188 6.02 -12.24 -1.39
N PHE A 189 6.08 -12.90 -0.23
CA PHE A 189 6.49 -14.30 -0.09
C PHE A 189 5.47 -15.13 0.68
N PRO A 190 5.49 -16.46 0.52
CA PRO A 190 4.47 -17.38 1.01
C PRO A 190 3.95 -17.09 2.41
N ARG A 191 4.83 -17.09 3.41
CA ARG A 191 4.42 -16.91 4.81
C ARG A 191 3.65 -15.61 5.08
N MET A 192 4.09 -14.49 4.47
CA MET A 192 3.41 -13.20 4.65
C MET A 192 2.11 -13.14 3.84
N LEU A 193 2.06 -13.78 2.67
CA LEU A 193 0.85 -13.93 1.86
C LEU A 193 -0.22 -14.76 2.59
N GLU A 194 0.19 -15.85 3.22
CA GLU A 194 -0.72 -16.68 4.04
C GLU A 194 -1.27 -15.90 5.24
N ILE A 195 -0.42 -15.12 5.94
CA ILE A 195 -0.87 -14.21 7.02
C ILE A 195 -1.85 -13.15 6.47
N ALA A 196 -1.60 -12.61 5.29
CA ALA A 196 -2.54 -11.67 4.66
C ALA A 196 -3.88 -12.35 4.37
N GLY A 197 -3.88 -13.56 3.82
CA GLY A 197 -5.08 -14.36 3.60
C GLY A 197 -5.85 -14.66 4.90
N GLU A 198 -5.15 -14.98 5.97
CA GLU A 198 -5.70 -15.27 7.28
C GLU A 198 -6.34 -14.03 7.94
N LEU A 199 -5.63 -12.91 7.95
CA LEU A 199 -5.93 -11.79 8.84
C LEU A 199 -6.46 -10.53 8.16
N SER A 200 -6.41 -10.38 6.84
CA SER A 200 -6.72 -9.10 6.21
C SER A 200 -7.87 -9.16 5.20
N GLN A 201 -8.40 -8.01 4.81
CA GLN A 201 -9.37 -7.86 3.74
C GLN A 201 -8.71 -7.70 2.37
N GLY A 202 -7.39 -7.49 2.34
CA GLY A 202 -6.67 -7.42 1.08
C GLY A 202 -5.15 -7.51 1.25
N VAL A 203 -4.47 -7.80 0.16
CA VAL A 203 -3.02 -7.77 0.05
C VAL A 203 -2.58 -6.58 -0.78
N LEU A 204 -1.46 -5.97 -0.41
CA LEU A 204 -0.77 -4.97 -1.22
C LEU A 204 0.52 -5.59 -1.77
N LEU A 205 0.48 -5.95 -3.06
CA LEU A 205 1.67 -6.34 -3.81
C LEU A 205 2.38 -5.09 -4.34
N THR A 206 3.63 -5.25 -4.73
CA THR A 206 4.41 -4.17 -5.33
C THR A 206 5.43 -4.76 -6.31
N TRP A 207 5.64 -4.12 -7.46
CA TRP A 207 6.50 -4.60 -8.54
C TRP A 207 6.14 -6.03 -9.01
N PRO A 208 4.86 -6.37 -9.21
CA PRO A 208 4.47 -7.73 -9.50
C PRO A 208 4.71 -8.06 -10.97
N THR A 209 5.28 -9.23 -11.23
CA THR A 209 5.11 -9.91 -12.53
C THR A 209 3.78 -10.69 -12.52
N HIS A 210 3.24 -11.05 -13.69
CA HIS A 210 2.05 -11.89 -13.75
C HIS A 210 2.24 -13.23 -13.01
N LYS A 211 3.45 -13.81 -13.06
CA LYS A 211 3.78 -15.03 -12.32
C LYS A 211 3.76 -14.81 -10.79
N ALA A 212 4.23 -13.64 -10.34
CA ALA A 212 4.17 -13.29 -8.91
C ALA A 212 2.72 -13.11 -8.43
N ILE A 213 1.84 -12.55 -9.25
CA ILE A 213 0.41 -12.41 -8.93
C ILE A 213 -0.26 -13.78 -8.77
N ALA A 214 -0.05 -14.69 -9.73
CA ALA A 214 -0.61 -16.05 -9.65
C ALA A 214 -0.19 -16.76 -8.35
N ARG A 215 1.12 -16.73 -8.04
CA ARG A 215 1.67 -17.29 -6.80
C ARG A 215 1.08 -16.63 -5.54
N ALA A 216 0.88 -15.30 -5.58
CA ALA A 216 0.29 -14.60 -4.45
C ALA A 216 -1.15 -15.06 -4.18
N ILE A 217 -1.96 -15.22 -5.23
CA ILE A 217 -3.34 -15.70 -5.13
C ILE A 217 -3.40 -17.10 -4.49
N GLU A 218 -2.49 -18.00 -4.87
CA GLU A 218 -2.41 -19.35 -4.30
C GLU A 218 -2.15 -19.32 -2.78
N HIS A 219 -1.14 -18.56 -2.33
CA HIS A 219 -0.80 -18.47 -0.91
C HIS A 219 -1.84 -17.70 -0.09
N LEU A 220 -2.45 -16.66 -0.65
CA LEU A 220 -3.58 -15.97 -0.01
C LEU A 220 -4.73 -16.94 0.22
N ALA A 221 -5.02 -17.79 -0.77
CA ALA A 221 -6.09 -18.80 -0.65
C ALA A 221 -5.79 -19.86 0.41
N ILE A 222 -4.52 -20.25 0.58
CA ILE A 222 -4.10 -21.16 1.66
C ILE A 222 -4.39 -20.52 3.02
N GLY A 223 -3.90 -19.31 3.27
CA GLY A 223 -4.10 -18.60 4.54
C GLY A 223 -5.57 -18.33 4.85
N ALA A 224 -6.36 -17.92 3.85
CA ALA A 224 -7.79 -17.70 4.01
C ALA A 224 -8.52 -18.99 4.44
N ARG A 225 -8.26 -20.11 3.75
CA ARG A 225 -8.87 -21.42 4.10
C ARG A 225 -8.47 -21.89 5.49
N GLN A 226 -7.21 -21.75 5.88
CA GLN A 226 -6.73 -22.09 7.23
C GLN A 226 -7.46 -21.33 8.33
N ALA A 227 -7.91 -20.11 8.04
CA ALA A 227 -8.71 -19.27 8.93
C ALA A 227 -10.23 -19.47 8.78
N GLY A 228 -10.68 -20.47 8.01
CA GLY A 228 -12.11 -20.71 7.76
C GLY A 228 -12.78 -19.64 6.87
N ARG A 229 -11.99 -18.83 6.14
CA ARG A 229 -12.46 -17.75 5.27
C ARG A 229 -12.50 -18.20 3.80
N LYS A 230 -13.32 -17.53 3.01
CA LYS A 230 -13.33 -17.71 1.55
C LYS A 230 -12.19 -16.89 0.93
N PRO A 231 -11.40 -17.46 0.00
CA PRO A 231 -10.39 -16.70 -0.72
C PRO A 231 -10.91 -15.42 -1.41
N SER A 232 -12.16 -15.43 -1.86
CA SER A 232 -12.85 -14.28 -2.47
C SER A 232 -13.12 -13.11 -1.51
N GLU A 233 -12.88 -13.29 -0.22
CA GLU A 233 -12.99 -12.21 0.79
C GLU A 233 -11.70 -11.40 0.92
N VAL A 234 -10.65 -11.76 0.16
CA VAL A 234 -9.35 -11.09 0.21
C VAL A 234 -9.06 -10.44 -1.14
N ASP A 235 -9.08 -9.12 -1.17
CA ASP A 235 -8.73 -8.35 -2.37
C ASP A 235 -7.25 -8.53 -2.73
N VAL A 236 -6.96 -8.71 -4.01
CA VAL A 236 -5.60 -8.72 -4.54
C VAL A 236 -5.31 -7.36 -5.16
N ALA A 237 -4.65 -6.49 -4.42
CA ALA A 237 -4.24 -5.17 -4.86
C ALA A 237 -2.74 -5.10 -5.12
N SER A 238 -2.31 -4.24 -6.02
CA SER A 238 -0.88 -4.02 -6.26
C SER A 238 -0.58 -2.59 -6.68
N LEU A 239 0.47 -2.04 -6.06
CA LEU A 239 1.11 -0.82 -6.57
C LEU A 239 1.91 -1.18 -7.82
N ILE A 240 1.57 -0.52 -8.94
CA ILE A 240 2.25 -0.71 -10.22
C ILE A 240 2.91 0.60 -10.62
N PRO A 241 4.25 0.67 -10.70
CA PRO A 241 4.94 1.88 -11.14
C PRO A 241 4.47 2.31 -12.52
N CYS A 242 4.28 3.61 -12.72
CA CYS A 242 3.75 4.14 -13.98
C CYS A 242 4.60 5.29 -14.50
N ALA A 243 5.02 5.21 -15.76
CA ALA A 243 5.66 6.26 -16.52
C ALA A 243 4.95 6.42 -17.87
N VAL A 244 4.39 7.59 -18.11
CA VAL A 244 3.71 7.93 -19.37
C VAL A 244 4.57 8.88 -20.18
N ALA A 245 4.79 8.57 -21.45
CA ALA A 245 5.51 9.43 -22.40
C ALA A 245 4.94 9.24 -23.81
N ASP A 246 5.43 10.06 -24.77
CA ASP A 246 4.96 10.02 -26.16
C ASP A 246 5.38 8.73 -26.89
N THR A 247 6.44 8.07 -26.42
CA THR A 247 6.92 6.79 -26.94
C THR A 247 7.17 5.77 -25.83
N ALA A 248 7.06 4.50 -26.15
CA ALA A 248 7.37 3.43 -25.22
C ALA A 248 8.85 3.44 -24.77
N ALA A 249 9.76 3.79 -25.66
CA ALA A 249 11.20 3.91 -25.35
C ALA A 249 11.44 5.00 -24.28
N ALA A 250 10.90 6.20 -24.48
CA ALA A 250 11.04 7.30 -23.52
C ALA A 250 10.41 6.95 -22.16
N ALA A 251 9.26 6.27 -22.14
CA ALA A 251 8.64 5.83 -20.90
C ALA A 251 9.49 4.76 -20.16
N ARG A 252 10.10 3.83 -20.88
CA ARG A 252 11.02 2.86 -20.28
C ARG A 252 12.26 3.54 -19.69
N ASP A 253 12.83 4.52 -20.39
CA ASP A 253 14.00 5.28 -19.89
C ASP A 253 13.69 6.00 -18.57
N LEU A 254 12.49 6.59 -18.44
CA LEU A 254 12.02 7.16 -17.18
C LEU A 254 11.90 6.10 -16.05
N MET A 255 11.64 4.85 -16.40
CA MET A 255 11.46 3.76 -15.44
C MET A 255 12.76 3.07 -15.03
N ARG A 256 13.78 3.03 -15.90
CA ARG A 256 15.06 2.32 -15.65
C ARG A 256 15.70 2.61 -14.30
N PRO A 257 15.83 3.87 -13.83
CA PRO A 257 16.46 4.15 -12.53
C PRO A 257 15.72 3.54 -11.34
N ALA A 258 14.40 3.42 -11.45
CA ALA A 258 13.59 2.83 -10.39
C ALA A 258 13.69 1.30 -10.39
N VAL A 259 13.60 0.66 -11.54
CA VAL A 259 13.78 -0.80 -11.67
C VAL A 259 15.19 -1.19 -11.25
N GLY A 260 16.22 -0.45 -11.69
CA GLY A 260 17.61 -0.68 -11.30
C GLY A 260 17.83 -0.58 -9.79
N LEU A 261 17.20 0.40 -9.12
CA LEU A 261 17.25 0.52 -7.67
C LEU A 261 16.57 -0.67 -6.97
N TYR A 262 15.35 -1.02 -7.36
CA TYR A 262 14.61 -2.09 -6.70
C TYR A 262 15.25 -3.47 -6.91
N ALA A 263 15.67 -3.76 -8.13
CA ALA A 263 16.34 -5.02 -8.44
C ALA A 263 17.79 -5.10 -7.91
N GLY A 264 18.51 -3.96 -7.80
CA GLY A 264 19.90 -3.92 -7.34
C GLY A 264 20.05 -3.81 -5.83
N PHE A 265 19.28 -2.92 -5.19
CA PHE A 265 19.45 -2.58 -3.78
C PHE A 265 18.60 -3.41 -2.82
N PHE A 266 17.33 -3.68 -3.16
CA PHE A 266 16.42 -4.35 -2.22
C PHE A 266 16.44 -5.88 -2.37
N PRO A 267 17.00 -6.63 -1.41
CA PRO A 267 17.19 -8.08 -1.54
C PRO A 267 15.89 -8.87 -1.77
N ARG A 268 14.77 -8.38 -1.22
CA ARG A 268 13.46 -9.05 -1.38
C ARG A 268 12.90 -8.90 -2.79
N TYR A 269 13.03 -7.72 -3.39
CA TYR A 269 12.60 -7.53 -4.79
C TYR A 269 13.56 -8.21 -5.76
N ASN A 270 14.87 -8.16 -5.50
CA ASN A 270 15.85 -8.93 -6.24
C ASN A 270 15.44 -10.41 -6.31
N ARG A 271 15.19 -11.03 -5.14
CA ARG A 271 14.75 -12.42 -5.04
C ARG A 271 13.41 -12.66 -5.77
N LEU A 272 12.40 -11.79 -5.57
CA LEU A 272 11.09 -11.93 -6.21
C LEU A 272 11.21 -11.97 -7.74
N LEU A 273 11.94 -11.02 -8.29
CA LEU A 273 12.14 -10.90 -9.75
C LEU A 273 12.93 -12.08 -10.29
N ALA A 274 13.97 -12.54 -9.60
CA ALA A 274 14.73 -13.71 -9.97
C ALA A 274 13.87 -14.99 -10.00
N GLU A 275 13.06 -15.23 -8.96
CA GLU A 275 12.16 -16.37 -8.86
C GLU A 275 11.01 -16.34 -9.89
N THR A 276 10.73 -15.19 -10.48
CA THR A 276 9.63 -15.02 -11.44
C THR A 276 10.06 -14.92 -12.90
N GLY A 277 11.32 -15.22 -13.21
CA GLY A 277 11.79 -15.42 -14.57
C GLY A 277 12.87 -14.44 -15.03
N PHE A 278 13.35 -13.55 -14.15
CA PHE A 278 14.34 -12.51 -14.50
C PHE A 278 15.68 -12.71 -13.78
N GLY A 279 16.07 -13.96 -13.49
CA GLY A 279 17.29 -14.28 -12.73
C GLY A 279 18.55 -13.65 -13.30
N ASP A 280 18.81 -13.82 -14.60
CA ASP A 280 20.01 -13.29 -15.26
C ASP A 280 20.03 -11.76 -15.28
N ALA A 281 18.90 -11.14 -15.58
CA ALA A 281 18.76 -9.68 -15.56
C ALA A 281 19.01 -9.10 -14.17
N VAL A 282 18.42 -9.71 -13.16
CA VAL A 282 18.60 -9.32 -11.74
C VAL A 282 20.04 -9.47 -11.31
N HIS A 283 20.71 -10.56 -11.69
CA HIS A 283 22.14 -10.78 -11.41
C HIS A 283 23.00 -9.67 -12.03
N ALA A 284 22.77 -9.35 -13.30
CA ALA A 284 23.50 -8.28 -14.00
C ALA A 284 23.24 -6.90 -13.36
N ILE A 285 21.97 -6.59 -13.00
CA ILE A 285 21.60 -5.34 -12.34
C ILE A 285 22.26 -5.22 -10.96
N LYS A 286 22.22 -6.29 -10.17
CA LYS A 286 22.86 -6.32 -8.85
C LYS A 286 24.37 -6.10 -8.94
N ALA A 287 25.05 -6.79 -9.86
CA ALA A 287 26.48 -6.62 -10.08
C ALA A 287 26.83 -5.20 -10.56
N ALA A 288 26.00 -4.57 -11.39
CA ALA A 288 26.17 -3.19 -11.80
C ALA A 288 25.94 -2.22 -10.63
N TYR A 289 24.92 -2.47 -9.82
CA TYR A 289 24.63 -1.68 -8.61
C TYR A 289 25.80 -1.69 -7.62
N ASP A 290 26.39 -2.87 -7.37
CA ASP A 290 27.52 -3.01 -6.44
C ASP A 290 28.79 -2.30 -6.94
N ARG A 291 28.98 -2.17 -8.25
CA ARG A 291 30.13 -1.47 -8.85
C ARG A 291 29.97 0.05 -8.92
N GLY A 292 28.77 0.55 -9.22
CA GLY A 292 28.57 1.97 -9.54
C GLY A 292 27.21 2.52 -9.15
N GLY A 293 26.53 1.86 -8.20
CA GLY A 293 25.29 2.34 -7.61
C GLY A 293 24.11 2.37 -8.61
N ARG A 294 23.17 3.25 -8.28
CA ARG A 294 21.89 3.36 -9.00
C ARG A 294 22.03 3.68 -10.49
N GLU A 295 22.98 4.54 -10.84
CA GLU A 295 23.18 4.94 -12.24
C GLU A 295 23.72 3.80 -13.11
N ALA A 296 24.69 3.03 -12.58
CA ALA A 296 25.23 1.87 -13.27
C ALA A 296 24.15 0.76 -13.42
N ALA A 297 23.37 0.53 -12.37
CA ALA A 297 22.26 -0.42 -12.42
C ALA A 297 21.23 -0.05 -13.49
N ALA A 298 20.85 1.21 -13.59
CA ALA A 298 19.86 1.69 -14.56
C ALA A 298 20.25 1.39 -16.01
N LYS A 299 21.53 1.46 -16.34
CA LYS A 299 22.05 1.23 -17.70
C LYS A 299 21.90 -0.21 -18.21
N VAL A 300 21.79 -1.18 -17.31
CA VAL A 300 21.72 -2.61 -17.63
C VAL A 300 20.32 -3.21 -17.42
N VAL A 301 19.33 -2.40 -17.11
CA VAL A 301 17.94 -2.86 -16.98
C VAL A 301 17.39 -3.21 -18.37
N PRO A 302 16.98 -4.45 -18.66
CA PRO A 302 16.38 -4.78 -19.94
C PRO A 302 14.92 -4.30 -20.04
N ASP A 303 14.48 -4.03 -21.28
CA ASP A 303 13.12 -3.55 -21.57
C ASP A 303 12.05 -4.54 -21.11
N GLU A 304 12.31 -5.82 -21.28
CA GLU A 304 11.39 -6.91 -20.93
C GLU A 304 11.09 -6.95 -19.43
N LEU A 305 12.07 -6.62 -18.59
CA LEU A 305 11.85 -6.52 -17.15
C LEU A 305 10.97 -5.32 -16.81
N ILE A 306 11.20 -4.17 -17.45
CA ILE A 306 10.35 -2.97 -17.24
C ILE A 306 8.92 -3.30 -17.64
N ASP A 307 8.74 -3.89 -18.82
CA ASP A 307 7.44 -4.25 -19.36
C ASP A 307 6.67 -5.27 -18.51
N ALA A 308 7.40 -6.11 -17.78
CA ALA A 308 6.82 -7.11 -16.90
C ALA A 308 6.33 -6.54 -15.55
N VAL A 309 6.89 -5.40 -15.07
CA VAL A 309 6.65 -4.90 -13.70
C VAL A 309 6.05 -3.49 -13.64
N ALA A 310 5.89 -2.80 -14.80
CA ALA A 310 5.50 -1.40 -14.82
C ALA A 310 4.51 -1.06 -15.96
N LEU A 311 3.78 0.04 -15.75
CA LEU A 311 3.01 0.71 -16.78
C LEU A 311 3.92 1.75 -17.45
N ALA A 312 4.73 1.34 -18.41
CA ALA A 312 5.66 2.23 -19.12
C ALA A 312 5.28 2.30 -20.61
N GLY A 313 4.83 3.47 -21.09
CA GLY A 313 4.42 3.63 -22.48
C GLY A 313 3.55 4.87 -22.72
N THR A 314 2.90 4.86 -23.88
CA THR A 314 1.85 5.83 -24.20
C THR A 314 0.60 5.61 -23.31
N PRO A 315 -0.33 6.57 -23.25
CA PRO A 315 -1.58 6.38 -22.52
C PRO A 315 -2.32 5.07 -22.91
N ASP A 316 -2.38 4.73 -24.18
CA ASP A 316 -3.03 3.51 -24.67
C ASP A 316 -2.30 2.25 -24.17
N THR A 317 -0.99 2.21 -24.30
CA THR A 317 -0.16 1.11 -23.77
C THR A 317 -0.35 0.93 -22.26
N CYS A 318 -0.43 2.01 -21.50
CA CYS A 318 -0.67 1.93 -20.05
C CYS A 318 -2.05 1.32 -19.73
N ARG A 319 -3.10 1.70 -20.47
CA ARG A 319 -4.45 1.12 -20.31
C ARG A 319 -4.49 -0.37 -20.67
N GLU A 320 -3.85 -0.77 -21.77
CA GLU A 320 -3.73 -2.17 -22.17
C GLU A 320 -3.02 -3.02 -21.12
N ARG A 321 -1.92 -2.51 -20.54
CA ARG A 321 -1.19 -3.18 -19.45
C ARG A 321 -2.02 -3.26 -18.16
N LEU A 322 -2.78 -2.22 -17.80
CA LEU A 322 -3.72 -2.28 -16.68
C LEU A 322 -4.75 -3.39 -16.90
N ALA A 323 -5.30 -3.51 -18.11
CA ALA A 323 -6.22 -4.60 -18.44
C ALA A 323 -5.54 -5.97 -18.36
N ALA A 324 -4.27 -6.09 -18.76
CA ALA A 324 -3.50 -7.32 -18.61
C ALA A 324 -3.28 -7.72 -17.14
N TYR A 325 -2.97 -6.76 -16.27
CA TYR A 325 -2.87 -7.00 -14.82
C TYR A 325 -4.19 -7.48 -14.22
N ARG A 326 -5.32 -6.92 -14.64
CA ARG A 326 -6.65 -7.40 -14.22
C ARG A 326 -6.90 -8.85 -14.68
N ARG A 327 -6.56 -9.17 -15.93
CA ARG A 327 -6.65 -10.57 -16.43
C ARG A 327 -5.75 -11.53 -15.68
N ALA A 328 -4.62 -11.05 -15.15
CA ALA A 328 -3.73 -11.84 -14.29
C ALA A 328 -4.25 -12.05 -12.86
N GLY A 329 -5.38 -11.43 -12.49
CA GLY A 329 -6.06 -11.62 -11.21
C GLY A 329 -5.94 -10.47 -10.22
N LEU A 330 -5.42 -9.29 -10.64
CA LEU A 330 -5.49 -8.11 -9.77
C LEU A 330 -6.91 -7.56 -9.71
N ALA A 331 -7.51 -7.59 -8.52
CA ALA A 331 -8.81 -6.97 -8.26
C ALA A 331 -8.72 -5.44 -8.20
N LEU A 332 -7.60 -4.91 -7.69
CA LEU A 332 -7.36 -3.46 -7.56
C LEU A 332 -5.93 -3.12 -8.03
N PRO A 333 -5.72 -2.84 -9.32
CA PRO A 333 -4.50 -2.19 -9.78
C PRO A 333 -4.39 -0.77 -9.22
N ILE A 334 -3.23 -0.43 -8.63
CA ILE A 334 -2.96 0.87 -8.03
C ILE A 334 -1.83 1.52 -8.82
N VAL A 335 -2.14 2.55 -9.58
CA VAL A 335 -1.20 3.29 -10.42
C VAL A 335 -0.27 4.11 -9.52
N SER A 336 1.04 3.90 -9.61
CA SER A 336 2.04 4.65 -8.84
C SER A 336 2.90 5.51 -9.78
N PRO A 337 2.53 6.79 -10.02
CA PRO A 337 3.27 7.65 -10.93
C PRO A 337 4.74 7.78 -10.52
N ARG A 338 5.64 7.59 -11.48
CA ARG A 338 7.08 7.85 -11.30
C ARG A 338 7.36 9.30 -11.65
N VAL A 339 7.79 10.05 -10.67
CA VAL A 339 7.97 11.49 -10.76
C VAL A 339 9.34 11.91 -10.24
N SER A 340 9.90 12.95 -10.85
CA SER A 340 11.15 13.58 -10.41
C SER A 340 11.28 14.97 -11.05
N GLY A 341 12.06 15.85 -10.42
CA GLY A 341 12.37 17.18 -10.95
C GLY A 341 11.21 18.18 -10.86
N ALA A 342 11.37 19.32 -11.56
CA ALA A 342 10.46 20.45 -11.46
C ALA A 342 9.04 20.18 -11.97
N ASP A 343 8.88 19.28 -12.95
CA ASP A 343 7.59 18.91 -13.54
C ASP A 343 6.89 17.74 -12.84
N ALA A 344 7.33 17.35 -11.65
CA ALA A 344 6.84 16.17 -10.93
C ALA A 344 5.31 16.13 -10.82
N LYS A 345 4.67 17.25 -10.44
CA LYS A 345 3.21 17.35 -10.35
C LYS A 345 2.51 17.12 -11.69
N LYS A 346 3.00 17.78 -12.73
CA LYS A 346 2.47 17.66 -14.10
C LYS A 346 2.56 16.21 -14.59
N THR A 347 3.70 15.58 -14.35
CA THR A 347 3.94 14.17 -14.70
C THR A 347 3.00 13.24 -13.95
N ALA A 348 2.82 13.46 -12.63
CA ALA A 348 1.86 12.67 -11.84
C ALA A 348 0.42 12.81 -12.37
N MET A 349 -0.03 14.04 -12.61
CA MET A 349 -1.36 14.30 -13.15
C MET A 349 -1.57 13.71 -14.55
N ALA A 350 -0.54 13.71 -15.40
CA ALA A 350 -0.59 13.07 -16.72
C ALA A 350 -0.79 11.55 -16.60
N ALA A 351 -0.04 10.89 -15.71
CA ALA A 351 -0.20 9.46 -15.45
C ALA A 351 -1.59 9.12 -14.89
N ILE A 352 -2.12 9.95 -13.98
CA ILE A 352 -3.47 9.81 -13.42
C ILE A 352 -4.52 9.92 -14.54
N ARG A 353 -4.42 10.89 -15.45
CA ARG A 353 -5.35 11.02 -16.59
C ARG A 353 -5.24 9.85 -17.56
N ALA A 354 -4.03 9.41 -17.86
CA ALA A 354 -3.78 8.31 -18.81
C ALA A 354 -4.35 6.97 -18.34
N CYS A 355 -4.37 6.74 -17.02
CA CYS A 355 -4.79 5.49 -16.41
C CYS A 355 -6.17 5.57 -15.73
N ALA A 356 -6.95 6.61 -15.99
CA ALA A 356 -8.29 6.76 -15.42
C ALA A 356 -9.19 5.55 -15.76
N PRO A 357 -10.05 5.09 -14.82
CA PRO A 357 -10.94 3.95 -15.00
C PRO A 357 -12.00 4.17 -16.07
#